data_d5709c5d3e087b20cc286698c4321225
#
_entry.id   d5709c5d3e087b20cc286698c4321225
#
_cell.length_a   1.000
_cell.length_b   1.000
_cell.length_c   1.000
_cell.angle_alpha   90.00
_cell.angle_beta   90.00
_cell.angle_gamma   90.00
#
_symmetry.space_group_name_H-M   'P 1'
#
loop_
_entity.id
_entity.type
_entity.pdbx_description
1 polymer ?
#
loop_
_entity_poly.entity_id
_entity_poly.type
_entity_poly.pdbx_seq_one_letter_code
_entity_poly.pdbx_strand_id
1 'polypeptide(L)'
;HLDAPKDETNPYFTFDPSKCIACSRCVRACSEVQGTFALTIAGRGFGSVVSAGAGESFIASECVSCGACVQACPTATLEEKSVIQLGIPTRKVSTTCAYCGVGCSFTAELRGDELVRMVPDKTGGANSGHSCVKGRFAWGYATHADRVTAPLIRERTSDPWRAVSWDEAIAYTASRLKGVQAEHGVDSIGGITSSRCTNEEVFVVQKMVRAAFGNNNVDTCARVCHSPTGYGLKQTFGTSAGTQDFTSVDESDLIMVIGANPTDAHPVFASRMKRRLRAGAK
;
A
#
# COMPACT_ATOMS: atom_id res chain seq x y z
N HIS A 1 -34.37 -1.62 -10.98
CA HIS A 1 -33.11 -0.96 -10.60
C HIS A 1 -32.77 0.24 -11.48
N LEU A 2 -33.38 0.35 -12.66
CA LEU A 2 -33.04 1.39 -13.66
C LEU A 2 -33.22 2.83 -13.14
N ASP A 3 -34.14 3.03 -12.21
CA ASP A 3 -34.46 4.35 -11.63
C ASP A 3 -33.72 4.61 -10.29
N ALA A 4 -32.90 3.66 -9.81
CA ALA A 4 -32.17 3.86 -8.57
C ALA A 4 -31.02 4.86 -8.76
N PRO A 5 -30.84 5.82 -7.83
CA PRO A 5 -29.82 6.84 -7.96
C PRO A 5 -28.41 6.25 -7.93
N LYS A 6 -27.52 6.81 -8.74
CA LYS A 6 -26.11 6.47 -8.75
C LYS A 6 -25.47 7.01 -7.46
N ASP A 7 -24.65 6.17 -6.80
CA ASP A 7 -23.85 6.59 -5.65
C ASP A 7 -22.43 6.92 -6.10
N GLU A 8 -22.03 8.15 -5.92
CA GLU A 8 -20.70 8.69 -6.21
C GLU A 8 -19.95 9.17 -4.95
N THR A 9 -20.46 8.83 -3.77
CA THR A 9 -19.93 9.30 -2.49
C THR A 9 -18.57 8.69 -2.14
N ASN A 10 -18.28 7.47 -2.63
CA ASN A 10 -16.95 6.92 -2.43
C ASN A 10 -15.92 7.70 -3.26
N PRO A 11 -14.77 8.12 -2.68
CA PRO A 11 -13.80 8.93 -3.40
C PRO A 11 -13.13 8.22 -4.59
N TYR A 12 -13.14 6.88 -4.63
CA TYR A 12 -12.34 6.09 -5.57
C TYR A 12 -13.16 5.39 -6.65
N PHE A 13 -14.42 5.08 -6.41
CA PHE A 13 -15.28 4.38 -7.37
C PHE A 13 -16.72 4.88 -7.29
N THR A 14 -17.49 4.56 -8.32
CA THR A 14 -18.93 4.83 -8.41
C THR A 14 -19.73 3.54 -8.32
N PHE A 15 -20.96 3.63 -7.87
CA PHE A 15 -21.93 2.53 -7.89
C PHE A 15 -23.16 2.96 -8.68
N ASP A 16 -23.40 2.32 -9.81
CA ASP A 16 -24.51 2.58 -10.71
C ASP A 16 -25.47 1.36 -10.73
N PRO A 17 -26.56 1.38 -9.93
CA PRO A 17 -27.49 0.27 -9.85
C PRO A 17 -28.18 -0.06 -11.17
N SER A 18 -28.28 0.88 -12.11
CA SER A 18 -28.90 0.67 -13.41
C SER A 18 -28.21 -0.40 -14.26
N LYS A 19 -26.91 -0.62 -14.03
CA LYS A 19 -26.08 -1.63 -14.68
C LYS A 19 -26.03 -2.98 -13.94
N CYS A 20 -26.68 -3.06 -12.76
CA CYS A 20 -26.57 -4.21 -11.88
C CYS A 20 -27.42 -5.39 -12.35
N ILE A 21 -26.81 -6.55 -12.48
CA ILE A 21 -27.48 -7.83 -12.81
C ILE A 21 -27.76 -8.69 -11.57
N ALA A 22 -27.65 -8.13 -10.36
CA ALA A 22 -27.89 -8.79 -9.08
C ALA A 22 -27.13 -10.12 -8.87
N CYS A 23 -25.94 -10.27 -9.45
CA CYS A 23 -25.16 -11.52 -9.42
C CYS A 23 -24.49 -11.81 -8.06
N SER A 24 -24.59 -10.92 -7.08
CA SER A 24 -24.06 -11.00 -5.70
C SER A 24 -22.52 -11.15 -5.59
N ARG A 25 -21.76 -11.05 -6.67
CA ARG A 25 -20.29 -11.19 -6.62
C ARG A 25 -19.62 -10.13 -5.74
N CYS A 26 -20.10 -8.89 -5.79
CA CYS A 26 -19.61 -7.80 -4.95
C CYS A 26 -19.93 -8.03 -3.47
N VAL A 27 -21.11 -8.53 -3.15
CA VAL A 27 -21.53 -8.87 -1.77
C VAL A 27 -20.61 -9.97 -1.22
N ARG A 28 -20.42 -11.06 -1.98
CA ARG A 28 -19.50 -12.14 -1.57
C ARG A 28 -18.05 -11.66 -1.45
N ALA A 29 -17.57 -10.83 -2.38
CA ALA A 29 -16.22 -10.26 -2.26
C ALA A 29 -16.07 -9.42 -0.99
N CYS A 30 -17.10 -8.66 -0.60
CA CYS A 30 -17.10 -7.88 0.64
C CYS A 30 -17.11 -8.78 1.88
N SER A 31 -17.90 -9.85 1.89
CA SER A 31 -18.06 -10.73 3.06
C SER A 31 -16.95 -11.78 3.17
N GLU A 32 -16.58 -12.45 2.07
CA GLU A 32 -15.67 -13.60 2.09
C GLU A 32 -14.19 -13.16 2.03
N VAL A 33 -13.88 -12.16 1.19
CA VAL A 33 -12.50 -11.69 0.99
C VAL A 33 -12.12 -10.63 2.01
N GLN A 34 -12.90 -9.53 2.08
CA GLN A 34 -12.58 -8.43 2.98
C GLN A 34 -13.05 -8.67 4.43
N GLY A 35 -14.27 -9.18 4.60
CA GLY A 35 -14.85 -9.47 5.90
C GLY A 35 -15.36 -8.24 6.67
N THR A 36 -15.81 -7.19 5.97
CA THR A 36 -16.48 -6.02 6.56
C THR A 36 -18.00 -6.05 6.45
N PHE A 37 -18.56 -6.87 5.54
CA PHE A 37 -20.01 -7.01 5.33
C PHE A 37 -20.71 -5.69 4.99
N ALA A 38 -19.99 -4.74 4.40
CA ALA A 38 -20.54 -3.44 4.03
C ALA A 38 -21.58 -3.51 2.88
N LEU A 39 -21.64 -4.63 2.17
CA LEU A 39 -22.62 -4.85 1.08
C LEU A 39 -23.57 -5.99 1.40
N THR A 40 -24.84 -5.78 1.10
CA THR A 40 -25.90 -6.77 1.24
C THR A 40 -26.84 -6.75 0.03
N ILE A 41 -27.80 -7.68 -0.01
CA ILE A 41 -28.95 -7.63 -0.91
C ILE A 41 -30.14 -7.11 -0.10
N ALA A 42 -30.65 -5.95 -0.49
CA ALA A 42 -31.87 -5.38 0.04
C ALA A 42 -33.07 -5.79 -0.86
N GLY A 43 -34.28 -5.78 -0.29
CA GLY A 43 -35.51 -6.15 -0.99
C GLY A 43 -35.64 -7.65 -1.27
N ARG A 44 -36.60 -7.99 -2.12
CA ARG A 44 -36.87 -9.38 -2.53
C ARG A 44 -37.48 -9.44 -3.93
N GLY A 45 -37.37 -10.59 -4.59
CA GLY A 45 -37.87 -10.80 -5.92
C GLY A 45 -37.28 -9.81 -6.92
N PHE A 46 -38.08 -9.24 -7.78
CA PHE A 46 -37.66 -8.23 -8.75
C PHE A 46 -37.18 -6.90 -8.12
N GLY A 47 -37.55 -6.66 -6.87
CA GLY A 47 -37.06 -5.51 -6.10
C GLY A 47 -35.72 -5.74 -5.39
N SER A 48 -35.06 -6.88 -5.58
CA SER A 48 -33.75 -7.16 -5.00
C SER A 48 -32.67 -6.25 -5.59
N VAL A 49 -31.94 -5.54 -4.73
CA VAL A 49 -30.87 -4.61 -5.13
C VAL A 49 -29.66 -4.77 -4.20
N VAL A 50 -28.47 -4.63 -4.76
CA VAL A 50 -27.24 -4.50 -3.95
C VAL A 50 -27.29 -3.17 -3.22
N SER A 51 -27.04 -3.18 -1.92
CA SER A 51 -27.08 -2.00 -1.06
C SER A 51 -25.83 -1.93 -0.18
N ALA A 52 -25.35 -0.73 0.05
CA ALA A 52 -24.36 -0.46 1.10
C ALA A 52 -25.10 -0.26 2.43
N GLY A 53 -24.57 -0.82 3.53
CA GLY A 53 -25.18 -0.74 4.85
C GLY A 53 -26.67 -1.15 4.84
N ALA A 54 -27.48 -0.39 5.53
CA ALA A 54 -28.95 -0.54 5.58
C ALA A 54 -29.67 0.34 4.55
N GLY A 55 -29.07 0.66 3.41
CA GLY A 55 -29.58 1.60 2.42
C GLY A 55 -28.84 2.94 2.43
N GLU A 56 -27.66 2.96 3.02
CA GLU A 56 -26.79 4.13 3.14
C GLU A 56 -25.94 4.33 1.87
N SER A 57 -25.28 5.49 1.81
CA SER A 57 -24.22 5.70 0.81
C SER A 57 -22.95 4.92 1.17
N PHE A 58 -22.07 4.66 0.18
CA PHE A 58 -20.81 3.95 0.44
C PHE A 58 -19.94 4.65 1.48
N ILE A 59 -19.89 5.99 1.49
CA ILE A 59 -19.07 6.72 2.46
C ILE A 59 -19.64 6.69 3.89
N ALA A 60 -20.95 6.53 4.04
CA ALA A 60 -21.60 6.45 5.34
C ALA A 60 -21.65 5.03 5.91
N SER A 61 -21.38 4.02 5.08
CA SER A 61 -21.41 2.61 5.46
C SER A 61 -20.06 2.14 6.04
N GLU A 62 -20.02 0.89 6.51
CA GLU A 62 -18.79 0.21 6.99
C GLU A 62 -17.76 -0.10 5.87
N CYS A 63 -17.89 0.54 4.70
CA CYS A 63 -17.00 0.33 3.57
C CYS A 63 -15.58 0.85 3.86
N VAL A 64 -14.59 -0.02 3.76
CA VAL A 64 -13.17 0.32 3.92
C VAL A 64 -12.46 0.61 2.60
N SER A 65 -13.20 0.81 1.52
CA SER A 65 -12.68 1.15 0.18
C SER A 65 -11.57 0.21 -0.32
N CYS A 66 -11.67 -1.09 -0.03
CA CYS A 66 -10.64 -2.07 -0.44
C CYS A 66 -10.65 -2.42 -1.94
N GLY A 67 -11.74 -2.08 -2.66
CA GLY A 67 -11.89 -2.33 -4.10
C GLY A 67 -12.20 -3.77 -4.49
N ALA A 68 -12.39 -4.71 -3.55
CA ALA A 68 -12.70 -6.10 -3.87
C ALA A 68 -14.02 -6.27 -4.65
N CYS A 69 -15.04 -5.49 -4.29
CA CYS A 69 -16.33 -5.46 -5.00
C CYS A 69 -16.19 -4.87 -6.41
N VAL A 70 -15.38 -3.83 -6.59
CA VAL A 70 -15.11 -3.22 -7.89
C VAL A 70 -14.46 -4.24 -8.84
N GLN A 71 -13.44 -4.95 -8.34
CA GLN A 71 -12.75 -5.97 -9.14
C GLN A 71 -13.64 -7.18 -9.47
N ALA A 72 -14.61 -7.49 -8.62
CA ALA A 72 -15.53 -8.61 -8.82
C ALA A 72 -16.71 -8.28 -9.75
N CYS A 73 -16.99 -7.00 -9.99
CA CYS A 73 -18.15 -6.56 -10.77
C CYS A 73 -17.95 -6.83 -12.27
N PRO A 74 -18.88 -7.61 -12.93
CA PRO A 74 -18.73 -7.93 -14.35
C PRO A 74 -19.36 -6.89 -15.29
N THR A 75 -20.13 -5.93 -14.78
CA THR A 75 -20.99 -5.04 -15.58
C THR A 75 -20.67 -3.55 -15.43
N ALA A 76 -19.55 -3.20 -14.80
CA ALA A 76 -19.20 -1.81 -14.47
C ALA A 76 -20.28 -1.07 -13.65
N THR A 77 -21.12 -1.81 -12.89
CA THR A 77 -21.97 -1.23 -11.84
C THR A 77 -21.11 -0.55 -10.79
N LEU A 78 -19.97 -1.18 -10.46
CA LEU A 78 -18.90 -0.63 -9.60
C LEU A 78 -17.70 -0.38 -10.50
N GLU A 79 -17.34 0.89 -10.69
CA GLU A 79 -16.29 1.30 -11.61
C GLU A 79 -15.36 2.33 -10.97
N GLU A 80 -14.06 2.19 -11.19
CA GLU A 80 -13.05 3.12 -10.65
C GLU A 80 -13.14 4.48 -11.33
N LYS A 81 -13.17 5.55 -10.55
CA LYS A 81 -13.20 6.93 -11.07
C LYS A 81 -12.00 7.25 -11.94
N SER A 82 -10.82 6.72 -11.61
CA SER A 82 -9.61 6.90 -12.42
C SER A 82 -9.75 6.28 -13.83
N VAL A 83 -10.41 5.13 -13.95
CA VAL A 83 -10.69 4.52 -15.27
C VAL A 83 -11.67 5.36 -16.07
N ILE A 84 -12.71 5.90 -15.41
CA ILE A 84 -13.67 6.80 -16.06
C ILE A 84 -12.98 8.07 -16.57
N GLN A 85 -12.05 8.62 -15.78
CA GLN A 85 -11.34 9.88 -16.10
C GLN A 85 -10.23 9.70 -17.12
N LEU A 86 -9.39 8.67 -16.97
CA LEU A 86 -8.17 8.46 -17.75
C LEU A 86 -8.37 7.47 -18.92
N GLY A 87 -9.47 6.73 -18.91
CA GLY A 87 -9.83 5.76 -19.96
C GLY A 87 -9.16 4.40 -19.79
N ILE A 88 -9.23 3.59 -20.86
CA ILE A 88 -8.80 2.19 -20.85
C ILE A 88 -7.26 2.11 -20.85
N PRO A 89 -6.65 1.34 -19.93
CA PRO A 89 -5.20 1.11 -19.89
C PRO A 89 -4.72 0.36 -21.15
N THR A 90 -3.51 0.71 -21.62
CA THR A 90 -2.87 0.10 -22.79
C THR A 90 -1.62 -0.71 -22.46
N ARG A 91 -1.07 -0.54 -21.25
CA ARG A 91 0.15 -1.23 -20.77
C ARG A 91 -0.02 -1.73 -19.34
N LYS A 92 0.64 -2.84 -19.03
CA LYS A 92 0.61 -3.48 -17.72
C LYS A 92 2.03 -3.72 -17.22
N VAL A 93 2.27 -3.46 -15.94
CA VAL A 93 3.56 -3.69 -15.28
C VAL A 93 3.31 -4.35 -13.94
N SER A 94 3.96 -5.49 -13.68
CA SER A 94 3.91 -6.13 -12.36
C SER A 94 4.73 -5.33 -11.36
N THR A 95 4.19 -5.15 -10.16
CA THR A 95 4.86 -4.39 -9.09
C THR A 95 4.43 -4.88 -7.71
N THR A 96 5.14 -4.43 -6.70
CA THR A 96 4.82 -4.69 -5.29
C THR A 96 4.35 -3.42 -4.61
N CYS A 97 3.37 -3.53 -3.73
CA CYS A 97 2.87 -2.42 -2.91
C CYS A 97 3.96 -1.89 -1.98
N ALA A 98 4.16 -0.57 -1.97
CA ALA A 98 5.20 0.08 -1.17
C ALA A 98 4.74 0.46 0.26
N TYR A 99 3.50 0.15 0.67
CA TYR A 99 2.94 0.69 1.91
C TYR A 99 3.29 -0.09 3.17
N CYS A 100 3.16 -1.41 3.17
CA CYS A 100 3.38 -2.20 4.39
C CYS A 100 4.06 -3.55 4.11
N GLY A 101 4.49 -4.21 5.17
CA GLY A 101 5.23 -5.47 5.11
C GLY A 101 4.45 -6.69 4.61
N VAL A 102 3.16 -6.57 4.30
CA VAL A 102 2.41 -7.67 3.65
C VAL A 102 3.00 -7.98 2.28
N GLY A 103 3.54 -6.97 1.56
CA GLY A 103 4.17 -7.21 0.26
C GLY A 103 3.20 -7.62 -0.84
N CYS A 104 2.01 -7.03 -0.87
CA CYS A 104 0.98 -7.34 -1.86
C CYS A 104 1.48 -7.11 -3.28
N SER A 105 1.27 -8.10 -4.16
CA SER A 105 1.56 -8.01 -5.59
C SER A 105 0.42 -7.33 -6.34
N PHE A 106 0.78 -6.44 -7.25
CA PHE A 106 -0.15 -5.70 -8.11
C PHE A 106 0.29 -5.72 -9.56
N THR A 107 -0.66 -5.51 -10.44
CA THR A 107 -0.45 -5.07 -11.82
C THR A 107 -0.81 -3.59 -11.90
N ALA A 108 0.20 -2.74 -12.12
CA ALA A 108 -0.01 -1.36 -12.49
C ALA A 108 -0.49 -1.30 -13.93
N GLU A 109 -1.65 -0.74 -14.18
CA GLU A 109 -2.22 -0.57 -15.50
C GLU A 109 -2.12 0.89 -15.93
N LEU A 110 -1.42 1.14 -17.03
CA LEU A 110 -1.04 2.47 -17.52
C LEU A 110 -1.65 2.76 -18.90
N ARG A 111 -1.82 4.06 -19.17
CA ARG A 111 -2.13 4.60 -20.48
C ARG A 111 -0.98 5.54 -20.88
N GLY A 112 -0.15 5.12 -21.82
CA GLY A 112 1.17 5.76 -21.98
C GLY A 112 2.00 5.60 -20.71
N ASP A 113 2.45 6.71 -20.14
CA ASP A 113 3.19 6.73 -18.87
C ASP A 113 2.32 7.11 -17.65
N GLU A 114 1.03 7.35 -17.87
CA GLU A 114 0.10 7.70 -16.81
C GLU A 114 -0.49 6.45 -16.15
N LEU A 115 -0.40 6.35 -14.82
CA LEU A 115 -0.98 5.25 -14.06
C LEU A 115 -2.50 5.45 -13.95
N VAL A 116 -3.26 4.48 -14.49
CA VAL A 116 -4.72 4.50 -14.49
C VAL A 116 -5.27 3.82 -13.24
N ARG A 117 -4.76 2.61 -12.92
CA ARG A 117 -5.19 1.87 -11.73
C ARG A 117 -4.17 0.82 -11.30
N MET A 118 -4.33 0.38 -10.05
CA MET A 118 -3.58 -0.72 -9.45
C MET A 118 -4.50 -1.93 -9.27
N VAL A 119 -4.24 -3.03 -9.99
CA VAL A 119 -5.04 -4.27 -9.91
C VAL A 119 -4.30 -5.30 -9.07
N PRO A 120 -4.86 -5.80 -7.95
CA PRO A 120 -4.18 -6.81 -7.14
C PRO A 120 -4.04 -8.11 -7.92
N ASP A 121 -2.83 -8.68 -7.88
CA ASP A 121 -2.50 -9.90 -8.61
C ASP A 121 -3.11 -11.13 -7.91
N LYS A 122 -3.87 -11.92 -8.65
CA LYS A 122 -4.51 -13.14 -8.16
C LYS A 122 -3.50 -14.24 -7.83
N THR A 123 -2.34 -14.20 -8.45
CA THR A 123 -1.23 -15.15 -8.22
C THR A 123 -0.26 -14.69 -7.15
N GLY A 124 -0.45 -13.48 -6.61
CA GLY A 124 0.38 -12.93 -5.56
C GLY A 124 0.33 -13.75 -4.27
N GLY A 125 1.47 -14.31 -3.85
CA GLY A 125 1.56 -15.21 -2.70
C GLY A 125 1.06 -14.60 -1.38
N ALA A 126 1.29 -13.30 -1.18
CA ALA A 126 0.88 -12.61 0.05
C ALA A 126 -0.60 -12.20 0.06
N ASN A 127 -1.16 -11.85 -1.10
CA ASN A 127 -2.49 -11.22 -1.17
C ASN A 127 -3.53 -11.96 -2.01
N SER A 128 -3.16 -12.90 -2.88
CA SER A 128 -4.07 -13.75 -3.66
C SER A 128 -5.23 -12.97 -4.31
N GLY A 129 -4.93 -11.81 -4.90
CA GLY A 129 -5.92 -10.92 -5.52
C GLY A 129 -6.68 -10.00 -4.57
N HIS A 130 -6.39 -10.00 -3.27
CA HIS A 130 -6.95 -9.04 -2.33
C HIS A 130 -6.09 -7.80 -2.21
N SER A 131 -6.68 -6.69 -1.76
CA SER A 131 -6.01 -5.42 -1.53
C SER A 131 -6.66 -4.62 -0.40
N CYS A 132 -5.96 -3.63 0.10
CA CYS A 132 -6.55 -2.58 0.93
C CYS A 132 -6.62 -1.26 0.15
N VAL A 133 -7.28 -0.26 0.71
CA VAL A 133 -7.39 1.08 0.13
C VAL A 133 -6.05 1.69 -0.27
N LYS A 134 -5.01 1.50 0.56
CA LYS A 134 -3.68 2.09 0.33
C LYS A 134 -3.07 1.60 -0.99
N GLY A 135 -2.89 0.28 -1.15
CA GLY A 135 -2.30 -0.27 -2.36
C GLY A 135 -3.20 -0.12 -3.59
N ARG A 136 -4.52 -0.15 -3.40
CA ARG A 136 -5.50 -0.07 -4.50
C ARG A 136 -5.64 1.33 -5.07
N PHE A 137 -5.72 2.35 -4.20
CA PHE A 137 -6.15 3.69 -4.62
C PHE A 137 -5.20 4.82 -4.21
N ALA A 138 -4.32 4.63 -3.25
CA ALA A 138 -3.49 5.71 -2.71
C ALA A 138 -2.13 5.86 -3.44
N TRP A 139 -2.08 5.63 -4.73
CA TRP A 139 -0.89 5.76 -5.57
C TRP A 139 -0.68 7.17 -6.14
N GLY A 140 -1.65 8.06 -5.98
CA GLY A 140 -1.59 9.43 -6.52
C GLY A 140 -0.40 10.27 -6.05
N TYR A 141 0.26 9.90 -4.93
CA TYR A 141 1.49 10.56 -4.48
C TYR A 141 2.62 10.48 -5.51
N ALA A 142 2.63 9.45 -6.37
CA ALA A 142 3.69 9.25 -7.35
C ALA A 142 3.69 10.31 -8.46
N THR A 143 2.53 10.87 -8.77
CA THR A 143 2.30 11.85 -9.85
C THR A 143 1.70 13.16 -9.36
N HIS A 144 1.71 13.41 -8.04
CA HIS A 144 1.12 14.63 -7.47
C HIS A 144 1.86 15.88 -7.97
N ALA A 145 1.11 16.97 -8.20
CA ALA A 145 1.65 18.23 -8.72
C ALA A 145 2.74 18.84 -7.81
N ASP A 146 2.63 18.65 -6.49
CA ASP A 146 3.61 19.15 -5.52
C ASP A 146 4.85 18.26 -5.37
N ARG A 147 4.96 17.19 -6.18
CA ARG A 147 6.13 16.32 -6.11
C ARG A 147 7.37 17.05 -6.60
N VAL A 148 8.45 16.98 -5.83
CA VAL A 148 9.76 17.50 -6.22
C VAL A 148 10.27 16.70 -7.43
N THR A 149 10.45 17.37 -8.57
CA THR A 149 10.85 16.76 -9.84
C THR A 149 12.25 17.18 -10.30
N ALA A 150 12.89 18.12 -9.60
CA ALA A 150 14.24 18.58 -9.85
C ALA A 150 15.02 18.68 -8.53
N PRO A 151 16.34 18.58 -8.54
CA PRO A 151 17.17 18.83 -7.37
C PRO A 151 16.98 20.27 -6.88
N LEU A 152 16.93 20.42 -5.55
CA LEU A 152 16.79 21.73 -4.91
C LEU A 152 17.95 21.94 -3.93
N ILE A 153 18.57 23.10 -3.97
CA ILE A 153 19.59 23.52 -3.01
C ILE A 153 19.22 24.84 -2.34
N ARG A 154 19.73 25.03 -1.14
CA ARG A 154 19.72 26.30 -0.37
C ARG A 154 20.94 26.38 0.52
N GLU A 155 21.42 27.58 0.80
CA GLU A 155 22.62 27.77 1.64
C GLU A 155 22.26 27.70 3.13
N ARG A 156 21.14 28.27 3.53
CA ARG A 156 20.65 28.30 4.91
C ARG A 156 19.24 27.77 5.00
N THR A 157 18.83 27.29 6.15
CA THR A 157 17.48 26.79 6.39
C THR A 157 16.40 27.85 6.18
N SER A 158 16.74 29.14 6.36
CA SER A 158 15.86 30.29 6.11
C SER A 158 15.73 30.70 4.64
N ASP A 159 16.65 30.25 3.79
CA ASP A 159 16.71 30.67 2.40
C ASP A 159 15.65 29.91 1.56
N PRO A 160 15.13 30.52 0.49
CA PRO A 160 14.25 29.82 -0.44
C PRO A 160 15.01 28.71 -1.17
N TRP A 161 14.29 27.64 -1.53
CA TRP A 161 14.81 26.60 -2.37
C TRP A 161 15.05 27.10 -3.81
N ARG A 162 16.19 26.74 -4.39
CA ARG A 162 16.55 27.01 -5.78
C ARG A 162 16.67 25.68 -6.54
N ALA A 163 15.93 25.54 -7.64
CA ALA A 163 16.07 24.40 -8.54
C ALA A 163 17.41 24.48 -9.29
N VAL A 164 18.08 23.34 -9.41
CA VAL A 164 19.41 23.23 -10.04
C VAL A 164 19.48 21.98 -10.92
N SER A 165 20.56 21.87 -11.73
CA SER A 165 20.85 20.63 -12.46
C SER A 165 21.33 19.52 -11.48
N TRP A 166 21.26 18.28 -11.93
CA TRP A 166 21.82 17.15 -11.18
C TRP A 166 23.33 17.29 -10.98
N ASP A 167 24.07 17.76 -11.98
CA ASP A 167 25.52 17.95 -11.89
C ASP A 167 25.88 19.00 -10.82
N GLU A 168 25.15 20.12 -10.81
CA GLU A 168 25.30 21.15 -9.77
C GLU A 168 24.97 20.61 -8.38
N ALA A 169 23.85 19.89 -8.22
CA ALA A 169 23.43 19.33 -6.94
C ALA A 169 24.43 18.31 -6.40
N ILE A 170 24.96 17.45 -7.26
CA ILE A 170 25.95 16.43 -6.88
C ILE A 170 27.27 17.10 -6.49
N ALA A 171 27.76 18.05 -7.30
CA ALA A 171 28.99 18.78 -7.00
C ALA A 171 28.89 19.56 -5.67
N TYR A 172 27.77 20.25 -5.46
CA TYR A 172 27.49 20.97 -4.21
C TYR A 172 27.49 20.03 -3.01
N THR A 173 26.74 18.93 -3.09
CA THR A 173 26.64 17.94 -1.99
C THR A 173 27.99 17.31 -1.68
N ALA A 174 28.74 16.89 -2.71
CA ALA A 174 30.05 16.29 -2.55
C ALA A 174 31.06 17.27 -1.89
N SER A 175 31.06 18.54 -2.32
CA SER A 175 31.91 19.58 -1.75
C SER A 175 31.57 19.82 -0.27
N ARG A 176 30.29 19.93 0.07
CA ARG A 176 29.84 20.15 1.47
C ARG A 176 30.21 18.97 2.38
N LEU A 177 29.96 17.74 1.94
CA LEU A 177 30.31 16.54 2.71
C LEU A 177 31.82 16.41 2.91
N LYS A 178 32.63 16.65 1.88
CA LYS A 178 34.10 16.66 2.00
C LYS A 178 34.59 17.76 2.94
N GLY A 179 33.97 18.95 2.90
CA GLY A 179 34.27 20.03 3.84
C GLY A 179 34.02 19.65 5.29
N VAL A 180 32.86 19.06 5.59
CA VAL A 180 32.52 18.55 6.92
C VAL A 180 33.54 17.49 7.38
N GLN A 181 33.90 16.56 6.52
CA GLN A 181 34.88 15.52 6.85
C GLN A 181 36.27 16.08 7.09
N ALA A 182 36.69 17.08 6.32
CA ALA A 182 37.99 17.75 6.50
C ALA A 182 38.06 18.53 7.83
N GLU A 183 36.96 19.12 8.27
CA GLU A 183 36.87 19.91 9.50
C GLU A 183 36.71 19.05 10.76
N HIS A 184 35.88 17.97 10.66
CA HIS A 184 35.42 17.19 11.82
C HIS A 184 35.91 15.74 11.86
N GLY A 185 36.69 15.32 10.86
CA GLY A 185 37.28 13.97 10.79
C GLY A 185 36.41 12.93 10.06
N VAL A 186 37.02 11.74 9.90
CA VAL A 186 36.48 10.66 9.07
C VAL A 186 35.12 10.12 9.55
N ASP A 187 34.89 10.17 10.84
CA ASP A 187 33.67 9.62 11.45
C ASP A 187 32.49 10.62 11.50
N SER A 188 32.68 11.84 10.98
CA SER A 188 31.64 12.88 10.97
C SER A 188 30.50 12.66 10.00
N ILE A 189 30.67 11.73 9.04
CA ILE A 189 29.66 11.39 8.02
C ILE A 189 29.09 10.00 8.30
N GLY A 190 27.77 9.87 8.20
CA GLY A 190 27.08 8.60 8.29
C GLY A 190 25.98 8.49 7.24
N GLY A 191 25.43 7.28 7.08
CA GLY A 191 24.31 6.98 6.19
C GLY A 191 23.19 6.25 6.92
N ILE A 192 21.97 6.72 6.77
CA ILE A 192 20.76 6.05 7.29
C ILE A 192 19.84 5.74 6.11
N THR A 193 19.41 4.47 6.02
CA THR A 193 18.48 4.00 5.01
C THR A 193 17.10 3.71 5.61
N SER A 194 16.15 3.39 4.76
CA SER A 194 14.80 3.02 5.16
C SER A 194 14.47 1.59 4.71
N SER A 195 13.61 0.91 5.44
CA SER A 195 12.99 -0.36 4.99
C SER A 195 12.08 -0.19 3.76
N ARG A 196 11.81 1.04 3.34
CA ARG A 196 11.05 1.39 2.13
C ARG A 196 11.94 1.60 0.91
N CYS A 197 13.26 1.59 1.08
CA CYS A 197 14.23 1.63 0.01
C CYS A 197 14.36 0.26 -0.67
N THR A 198 14.75 0.25 -1.95
CA THR A 198 15.13 -0.99 -2.62
C THR A 198 16.47 -1.52 -2.08
N ASN A 199 16.78 -2.79 -2.31
CA ASN A 199 18.06 -3.37 -1.93
C ASN A 199 19.25 -2.65 -2.59
N GLU A 200 19.06 -2.20 -3.83
CA GLU A 200 20.06 -1.45 -4.59
C GLU A 200 20.36 -0.11 -3.95
N GLU A 201 19.34 0.63 -3.53
CA GLU A 201 19.49 1.92 -2.83
C GLU A 201 20.26 1.75 -1.51
N VAL A 202 19.87 0.75 -0.71
CA VAL A 202 20.55 0.43 0.57
C VAL A 202 22.01 0.06 0.33
N PHE A 203 22.27 -0.77 -0.67
CA PHE A 203 23.64 -1.16 -1.06
C PHE A 203 24.49 0.05 -1.47
N VAL A 204 23.93 0.94 -2.30
CA VAL A 204 24.66 2.13 -2.80
C VAL A 204 24.99 3.08 -1.65
N VAL A 205 24.07 3.32 -0.72
CA VAL A 205 24.34 4.15 0.46
C VAL A 205 25.46 3.54 1.32
N GLN A 206 25.40 2.24 1.59
CA GLN A 206 26.43 1.54 2.36
C GLN A 206 27.80 1.61 1.65
N LYS A 207 27.82 1.37 0.33
CA LYS A 207 29.03 1.45 -0.49
C LYS A 207 29.61 2.87 -0.48
N MET A 208 28.76 3.89 -0.61
CA MET A 208 29.19 5.30 -0.59
C MET A 208 29.86 5.65 0.75
N VAL A 209 29.25 5.32 1.88
CA VAL A 209 29.82 5.64 3.19
C VAL A 209 31.16 4.94 3.41
N ARG A 210 31.24 3.65 3.08
CA ARG A 210 32.46 2.87 3.24
C ARG A 210 33.57 3.28 2.30
N ALA A 211 33.27 3.44 1.00
CA ALA A 211 34.27 3.70 -0.01
C ALA A 211 34.65 5.19 -0.13
N ALA A 212 33.68 6.11 -0.02
CA ALA A 212 33.94 7.53 -0.21
C ALA A 212 34.34 8.24 1.09
N PHE A 213 33.81 7.82 2.24
CA PHE A 213 34.08 8.47 3.52
C PHE A 213 34.99 7.64 4.45
N GLY A 214 35.27 6.38 4.12
CA GLY A 214 36.26 5.56 4.84
C GLY A 214 35.82 5.08 6.22
N ASN A 215 34.53 5.05 6.51
CA ASN A 215 34.00 4.58 7.80
C ASN A 215 32.84 3.58 7.61
N ASN A 216 32.28 3.07 8.69
CA ASN A 216 31.15 2.12 8.69
C ASN A 216 29.92 2.67 9.45
N ASN A 217 29.75 3.98 9.50
CA ASN A 217 28.62 4.64 10.17
C ASN A 217 27.35 4.53 9.31
N VAL A 218 26.86 3.31 9.13
CA VAL A 218 25.67 3.00 8.33
C VAL A 218 24.66 2.26 9.17
N ASP A 219 23.44 2.73 9.16
CA ASP A 219 22.33 2.08 9.84
C ASP A 219 21.01 2.23 9.06
N THR A 220 19.93 1.69 9.60
CA THR A 220 18.61 1.72 8.99
C THR A 220 17.55 2.03 10.05
N CYS A 221 16.36 2.44 9.59
CA CYS A 221 15.21 2.69 10.46
C CYS A 221 14.88 1.52 11.40
N ALA A 222 15.21 0.28 11.02
CA ALA A 222 15.00 -0.93 11.82
C ALA A 222 15.67 -0.85 13.22
N ARG A 223 16.74 -0.07 13.36
CA ARG A 223 17.48 0.10 14.63
C ARG A 223 16.57 0.46 15.79
N VAL A 224 15.67 1.40 15.60
CA VAL A 224 14.72 1.88 16.62
C VAL A 224 13.29 1.34 16.40
N CYS A 225 13.01 0.70 15.29
CA CYS A 225 11.68 0.19 14.93
C CYS A 225 11.45 -1.21 15.50
N HIS A 226 12.21 -2.21 15.03
CA HIS A 226 12.00 -3.62 15.39
C HIS A 226 13.28 -4.39 15.77
N SER A 227 14.42 -3.74 15.91
CA SER A 227 15.65 -4.43 16.37
C SER A 227 15.48 -5.10 17.73
N PRO A 228 14.75 -4.54 18.72
CA PRO A 228 14.46 -5.25 19.96
C PRO A 228 13.65 -6.53 19.73
N THR A 229 12.65 -6.49 18.84
CA THR A 229 11.88 -7.67 18.44
C THR A 229 12.77 -8.71 17.75
N GLY A 230 13.63 -8.26 16.82
CA GLY A 230 14.59 -9.13 16.14
C GLY A 230 15.56 -9.82 17.11
N TYR A 231 16.02 -9.08 18.10
CA TYR A 231 16.85 -9.64 19.18
C TYR A 231 16.08 -10.71 19.99
N GLY A 232 14.85 -10.36 20.45
CA GLY A 232 14.01 -11.28 21.21
C GLY A 232 13.69 -12.56 20.44
N LEU A 233 13.32 -12.46 19.16
CA LEU A 233 13.06 -13.60 18.29
C LEU A 233 14.31 -14.48 18.16
N LYS A 234 15.49 -13.88 17.98
CA LYS A 234 16.76 -14.64 17.89
C LYS A 234 17.06 -15.39 19.17
N GLN A 235 16.82 -14.82 20.33
CA GLN A 235 17.05 -15.47 21.62
C GLN A 235 16.07 -16.63 21.88
N THR A 236 14.84 -16.55 21.40
CA THR A 236 13.79 -17.54 21.66
C THR A 236 13.66 -18.59 20.56
N PHE A 237 13.80 -18.21 19.30
CA PHE A 237 13.59 -19.08 18.14
C PHE A 237 14.84 -19.32 17.30
N GLY A 238 15.96 -18.68 17.61
CA GLY A 238 17.21 -18.81 16.85
C GLY A 238 17.26 -17.99 15.56
N THR A 239 16.21 -17.29 15.19
CA THR A 239 16.13 -16.44 14.00
C THR A 239 15.50 -15.07 14.31
N SER A 240 15.94 -14.02 13.61
CA SER A 240 15.42 -12.66 13.79
C SER A 240 14.19 -12.36 12.91
N ALA A 241 13.53 -13.37 12.38
CA ALA A 241 12.38 -13.22 11.49
C ALA A 241 11.20 -14.05 11.97
N GLY A 242 10.02 -13.79 11.40
CA GLY A 242 8.84 -14.65 11.59
C GLY A 242 9.13 -16.07 11.13
N THR A 243 8.70 -17.06 11.89
CA THR A 243 8.94 -18.48 11.65
C THR A 243 7.81 -19.16 10.88
N GLN A 244 6.73 -18.45 10.61
CA GLN A 244 5.52 -18.91 9.93
C GLN A 244 5.20 -18.04 8.71
N ASP A 245 4.50 -18.61 7.75
CA ASP A 245 3.93 -17.87 6.63
C ASP A 245 2.49 -17.40 6.93
N PHE A 246 1.89 -16.66 6.02
CA PHE A 246 0.52 -16.17 6.20
C PHE A 246 -0.54 -17.29 6.16
N THR A 247 -0.22 -18.45 5.57
CA THR A 247 -1.16 -19.57 5.46
C THR A 247 -1.33 -20.29 6.79
N SER A 248 -0.36 -20.24 7.68
CA SER A 248 -0.43 -20.86 9.00
C SER A 248 -1.58 -20.32 9.85
N VAL A 249 -2.02 -19.07 9.61
CA VAL A 249 -3.20 -18.49 10.26
C VAL A 249 -4.48 -19.26 9.91
N ASP A 250 -4.58 -19.82 8.71
CA ASP A 250 -5.78 -20.54 8.26
C ASP A 250 -6.01 -21.86 9.05
N GLU A 251 -4.94 -22.38 9.69
CA GLU A 251 -4.95 -23.63 10.49
C GLU A 251 -4.95 -23.35 12.00
N SER A 252 -4.83 -22.10 12.43
CA SER A 252 -4.72 -21.75 13.84
C SER A 252 -6.07 -21.83 14.56
N ASP A 253 -6.11 -22.40 15.75
CA ASP A 253 -7.30 -22.44 16.63
C ASP A 253 -7.41 -21.23 17.56
N LEU A 254 -6.26 -20.55 17.79
CA LEU A 254 -6.16 -19.36 18.61
C LEU A 254 -5.22 -18.36 17.91
N ILE A 255 -5.65 -17.09 17.88
CA ILE A 255 -4.86 -15.96 17.36
C ILE A 255 -4.75 -14.92 18.46
N MET A 256 -3.55 -14.73 19.01
CA MET A 256 -3.28 -13.71 20.01
C MET A 256 -2.61 -12.49 19.40
N VAL A 257 -3.24 -11.32 19.51
CA VAL A 257 -2.73 -10.03 19.03
C VAL A 257 -2.39 -9.16 20.23
N ILE A 258 -1.13 -8.71 20.31
CA ILE A 258 -0.65 -7.90 21.44
C ILE A 258 -0.03 -6.61 20.91
N GLY A 259 -0.52 -5.45 21.42
CA GLY A 259 0.04 -4.13 21.10
C GLY A 259 -0.03 -3.74 19.62
N ALA A 260 -0.94 -4.33 18.84
CA ALA A 260 -1.04 -4.11 17.40
C ALA A 260 -2.50 -3.99 16.96
N ASN A 261 -2.72 -3.22 15.88
CA ASN A 261 -3.99 -3.20 15.15
C ASN A 261 -3.76 -3.70 13.71
N PRO A 262 -3.87 -5.01 13.44
CA PRO A 262 -3.62 -5.54 12.11
C PRO A 262 -4.63 -5.07 11.06
N THR A 263 -5.84 -4.65 11.44
CA THR A 263 -6.84 -4.13 10.50
C THR A 263 -6.43 -2.79 9.90
N ASP A 264 -5.64 -2.01 10.61
CA ASP A 264 -5.09 -0.73 10.14
C ASP A 264 -3.69 -0.89 9.54
N ALA A 265 -2.79 -1.57 10.27
CA ALA A 265 -1.39 -1.69 9.87
C ALA A 265 -1.16 -2.67 8.70
N HIS A 266 -1.85 -3.84 8.71
CA HIS A 266 -1.68 -4.93 7.74
C HIS A 266 -3.03 -5.49 7.27
N PRO A 267 -3.89 -4.68 6.61
CA PRO A 267 -5.31 -5.00 6.40
C PRO A 267 -5.56 -6.32 5.65
N VAL A 268 -4.72 -6.65 4.66
CA VAL A 268 -4.87 -7.89 3.88
C VAL A 268 -4.60 -9.12 4.72
N PHE A 269 -3.60 -9.07 5.61
CA PHE A 269 -3.34 -10.13 6.58
C PHE A 269 -4.46 -10.21 7.62
N ALA A 270 -4.97 -9.07 8.10
CA ALA A 270 -6.11 -9.02 9.01
C ALA A 270 -7.39 -9.63 8.41
N SER A 271 -7.62 -9.49 7.10
CA SER A 271 -8.75 -10.12 6.41
C SER A 271 -8.67 -11.66 6.50
N ARG A 272 -7.46 -12.23 6.44
CA ARG A 272 -7.23 -13.67 6.65
C ARG A 272 -7.54 -14.07 8.09
N MET A 273 -7.08 -13.31 9.08
CA MET A 273 -7.42 -13.53 10.49
C MET A 273 -8.93 -13.49 10.72
N LYS A 274 -9.63 -12.47 10.21
CA LYS A 274 -11.09 -12.36 10.28
C LYS A 274 -11.81 -13.57 9.66
N ARG A 275 -11.32 -14.08 8.55
CA ARG A 275 -11.86 -15.29 7.92
C ARG A 275 -11.70 -16.49 8.84
N ARG A 276 -10.53 -16.65 9.46
CA ARG A 276 -10.28 -17.77 10.39
C ARG A 276 -11.10 -17.67 11.66
N LEU A 277 -11.31 -16.47 12.22
CA LEU A 277 -12.21 -16.25 13.35
C LEU A 277 -13.63 -16.70 13.03
N ARG A 278 -14.16 -16.36 11.84
CA ARG A 278 -15.47 -16.83 11.39
C ARG A 278 -15.55 -18.35 11.21
N ALA A 279 -14.43 -19.00 10.96
CA ALA A 279 -14.32 -20.46 10.88
C ALA A 279 -14.15 -21.14 12.26
N GLY A 280 -14.18 -20.38 13.37
CA GLY A 280 -14.23 -20.91 14.74
C GLY A 280 -12.96 -20.72 15.57
N ALA A 281 -11.90 -20.11 15.07
CA ALA A 281 -10.74 -19.73 15.90
C ALA A 281 -11.14 -18.65 16.93
N LYS A 282 -10.35 -18.55 18.00
CA LYS A 282 -10.53 -17.56 19.07
C LYS A 282 -9.43 -16.52 19.06
#